data_bd29e685015681debf31c645d2807d9b
#
_entry.id   bd29e685015681debf31c645d2807d9b
#
_cell.length_a   1.000
_cell.length_b   1.000
_cell.length_c   1.000
_cell.angle_alpha   90.00
_cell.angle_beta   90.00
_cell.angle_gamma   90.00
#
_symmetry.space_group_name_H-M   'P 1'
#
loop_
_entity.id
_entity.type
_entity.pdbx_description
1 polymer ?
#
loop_
_entity_poly.entity_id
_entity_poly.type
_entity_poly.pdbx_seq_one_letter_code
_entity_poly.pdbx_strand_id
1 'polypeptide(L)'
;MSKDSYNDIEELCADLLNDIKNSVADEVAKEMKKTEQEVVDRNVYSAFSPKVYERRKDNGGLRSEDNMVADISANGDGVTIEVENMTTGNERYNDYWTGEIQPLIESGSYMWNGTMPPPRPFIDNTQKEVDKKIDKIVEDALNKLGW
;
A
#
# COMPACT_ATOMS: atom_id res chain seq x y z
N MET A 1 -7.59 23.64 0.71
CA MET A 1 -7.63 24.36 2.01
C MET A 1 -9.02 24.94 2.25
N SER A 2 -9.56 24.76 3.43
CA SER A 2 -10.84 25.36 3.75
C SER A 2 -10.78 26.89 3.77
N LYS A 3 -11.84 27.54 3.36
CA LYS A 3 -12.01 29.00 3.44
C LYS A 3 -12.66 29.37 4.77
N ASP A 4 -12.51 30.62 5.20
CA ASP A 4 -13.17 31.13 6.40
C ASP A 4 -14.70 31.21 6.27
N SER A 5 -15.21 31.29 5.03
CA SER A 5 -16.63 31.31 4.72
C SER A 5 -16.91 30.81 3.30
N TYR A 6 -18.10 30.22 3.12
CA TYR A 6 -18.61 29.73 1.85
C TYR A 6 -19.94 30.40 1.52
N ASN A 7 -20.20 30.64 0.24
CA ASN A 7 -21.45 31.25 -0.20
C ASN A 7 -22.62 30.25 -0.19
N ASP A 8 -22.32 29.00 -0.48
CA ASP A 8 -23.30 27.92 -0.48
C ASP A 8 -22.64 26.56 -0.18
N ILE A 9 -23.44 25.55 0.00
CA ILE A 9 -23.00 24.19 0.33
C ILE A 9 -22.29 23.52 -0.87
N GLU A 10 -22.62 23.91 -2.09
CA GLU A 10 -22.02 23.36 -3.30
C GLU A 10 -20.55 23.79 -3.41
N GLU A 11 -20.26 25.04 -3.10
CA GLU A 11 -18.89 25.57 -3.03
C GLU A 11 -18.09 24.89 -1.93
N LEU A 12 -18.67 24.70 -0.75
CA LEU A 12 -18.05 23.96 0.36
C LEU A 12 -17.71 22.52 -0.04
N CYS A 13 -18.64 21.79 -0.62
CA CYS A 13 -18.44 20.41 -1.06
C CYS A 13 -17.38 20.30 -2.16
N ALA A 14 -17.36 21.22 -3.10
CA ALA A 14 -16.38 21.24 -4.18
C ALA A 14 -14.96 21.47 -3.64
N ASP A 15 -14.78 22.39 -2.68
CA ASP A 15 -13.49 22.68 -2.08
C ASP A 15 -13.00 21.50 -1.23
N LEU A 16 -13.87 20.91 -0.43
CA LEU A 16 -13.56 19.70 0.36
C LEU A 16 -13.16 18.52 -0.54
N LEU A 17 -13.92 18.26 -1.60
CA LEU A 17 -13.60 17.18 -2.54
C LEU A 17 -12.24 17.40 -3.24
N ASN A 18 -11.93 18.65 -3.59
CA ASN A 18 -10.65 18.99 -4.17
C ASN A 18 -9.49 18.75 -3.20
N ASP A 19 -9.64 19.11 -1.93
CA ASP A 19 -8.64 18.84 -0.90
C ASP A 19 -8.49 17.33 -0.64
N ILE A 20 -9.58 16.56 -0.61
CA ILE A 20 -9.55 15.10 -0.51
C ILE A 20 -8.75 14.50 -1.67
N LYS A 21 -9.06 14.90 -2.89
CA LYS A 21 -8.40 14.37 -4.09
C LYS A 21 -6.91 14.69 -4.17
N ASN A 22 -6.52 15.92 -3.82
CA ASN A 22 -5.17 16.42 -4.07
C ASN A 22 -4.21 16.28 -2.87
N SER A 23 -4.73 16.21 -1.66
CA SER A 23 -3.90 16.21 -0.46
C SER A 23 -4.19 15.05 0.48
N VAL A 24 -5.45 14.80 0.79
CA VAL A 24 -5.82 13.71 1.70
C VAL A 24 -5.50 12.36 1.09
N ALA A 25 -5.76 12.18 -0.21
CA ALA A 25 -5.46 10.94 -0.91
C ALA A 25 -3.96 10.59 -0.89
N ASP A 26 -3.08 11.57 -1.02
CA ASP A 26 -1.64 11.36 -0.91
C ASP A 26 -1.22 10.92 0.51
N GLU A 27 -1.78 11.53 1.55
CA GLU A 27 -1.50 11.12 2.93
C GLU A 27 -2.02 9.71 3.22
N VAL A 28 -3.21 9.36 2.71
CA VAL A 28 -3.75 8.00 2.82
C VAL A 28 -2.84 7.00 2.10
N ALA A 29 -2.40 7.29 0.87
CA ALA A 29 -1.50 6.43 0.12
C ALA A 29 -0.17 6.18 0.87
N LYS A 30 0.40 7.21 1.49
CA LYS A 30 1.61 7.06 2.31
C LYS A 30 1.38 6.14 3.51
N GLU A 31 0.25 6.28 4.21
CA GLU A 31 -0.08 5.42 5.34
C GLU A 31 -0.39 3.98 4.90
N MET A 32 -0.98 3.78 3.72
CA MET A 32 -1.17 2.46 3.13
C MET A 32 0.17 1.77 2.88
N LYS A 33 1.13 2.45 2.24
CA LYS A 33 2.48 1.93 1.99
C LYS A 33 3.22 1.59 3.28
N LYS A 34 3.16 2.47 4.27
CA LYS A 34 3.76 2.24 5.58
C LYS A 34 3.14 1.02 6.28
N THR A 35 1.82 0.89 6.24
CA THR A 35 1.11 -0.27 6.78
C THR A 35 1.52 -1.55 6.07
N GLU A 36 1.64 -1.53 4.76
CA GLU A 36 2.13 -2.67 3.97
C GLU A 36 3.55 -3.08 4.38
N GLN A 37 4.46 -2.13 4.59
CA GLN A 37 5.80 -2.41 5.08
C GLN A 37 5.79 -3.13 6.43
N GLU A 38 4.95 -2.69 7.36
CA GLU A 38 4.79 -3.33 8.68
C GLU A 38 4.20 -4.74 8.57
N VAL A 39 3.23 -4.93 7.68
CA VAL A 39 2.62 -6.25 7.43
C VAL A 39 3.60 -7.20 6.73
N VAL A 40 4.38 -6.72 5.78
CA VAL A 40 5.46 -7.50 5.13
C VAL A 40 6.46 -8.00 6.17
N ASP A 41 6.91 -7.14 7.08
CA ASP A 41 7.82 -7.54 8.16
C ASP A 41 7.21 -8.66 9.01
N ARG A 42 5.95 -8.51 9.39
CA ARG A 42 5.25 -9.40 10.30
C ARG A 42 4.85 -10.73 9.66
N ASN A 43 4.33 -10.69 8.43
CA ASN A 43 3.73 -11.85 7.77
C ASN A 43 4.66 -12.57 6.80
N VAL A 44 5.62 -11.87 6.23
CA VAL A 44 6.54 -12.43 5.25
C VAL A 44 7.94 -12.64 5.83
N TYR A 45 8.56 -11.60 6.33
CA TYR A 45 9.94 -11.66 6.79
C TYR A 45 10.12 -12.42 8.09
N SER A 46 9.21 -12.30 9.04
CA SER A 46 9.28 -13.07 10.28
C SER A 46 8.88 -14.54 10.12
N ALA A 47 8.14 -14.90 9.08
CA ALA A 47 7.73 -16.28 8.83
C ALA A 47 8.86 -17.19 8.36
N PHE A 48 9.90 -16.61 7.76
CA PHE A 48 11.03 -17.36 7.19
C PHE A 48 12.31 -16.53 7.17
N SER A 49 13.41 -17.12 7.61
CA SER A 49 14.75 -16.53 7.52
C SER A 49 15.57 -17.26 6.47
N PRO A 50 15.94 -16.61 5.35
CA PRO A 50 16.76 -17.26 4.33
C PRO A 50 18.18 -17.51 4.84
N LYS A 51 18.75 -18.68 4.47
CA LYS A 51 20.10 -19.09 4.85
C LYS A 51 21.13 -18.92 3.73
N VAL A 52 20.67 -18.84 2.48
CA VAL A 52 21.51 -18.87 1.28
C VAL A 52 21.62 -17.48 0.62
N TYR A 53 20.66 -16.60 0.83
CA TYR A 53 20.64 -15.27 0.23
C TYR A 53 20.22 -14.21 1.26
N GLU A 54 20.59 -12.97 0.98
CA GLU A 54 20.14 -11.82 1.74
C GLU A 54 18.89 -11.20 1.11
N ARG A 55 17.89 -10.88 1.92
CA ARG A 55 16.68 -10.21 1.45
C ARG A 55 16.96 -8.76 1.09
N ARG A 56 16.41 -8.31 -0.02
CA ARG A 56 16.54 -6.92 -0.49
C ARG A 56 15.83 -5.91 0.43
N LYS A 57 14.72 -6.30 1.06
CA LYS A 57 13.90 -5.44 1.96
C LYS A 57 13.61 -4.08 1.33
N ASP A 58 14.17 -2.99 1.87
CA ASP A 58 13.99 -1.63 1.37
C ASP A 58 14.81 -1.33 0.10
N ASN A 59 15.72 -2.21 -0.28
CA ASN A 59 16.57 -2.08 -1.46
C ASN A 59 16.01 -2.88 -2.65
N GLY A 60 14.78 -2.57 -3.08
CA GLY A 60 14.12 -3.23 -4.18
C GLY A 60 13.40 -4.53 -3.82
N GLY A 61 13.22 -4.83 -2.52
CA GLY A 61 12.41 -5.95 -2.03
C GLY A 61 10.94 -5.59 -1.81
N LEU A 62 10.18 -6.51 -1.24
CA LEU A 62 8.75 -6.32 -0.95
C LEU A 62 8.45 -5.11 -0.06
N ARG A 63 9.38 -4.76 0.82
CA ARG A 63 9.27 -3.63 1.73
C ARG A 63 9.71 -2.30 1.11
N SER A 64 10.26 -2.31 -0.09
CA SER A 64 10.72 -1.09 -0.76
C SER A 64 9.53 -0.20 -1.16
N GLU A 65 9.52 1.02 -0.68
CA GLU A 65 8.48 2.01 -1.03
C GLU A 65 8.44 2.29 -2.53
N ASP A 66 9.59 2.26 -3.20
CA ASP A 66 9.70 2.47 -4.65
C ASP A 66 8.96 1.40 -5.47
N ASN A 67 8.76 0.21 -4.91
CA ASN A 67 8.00 -0.87 -5.53
C ASN A 67 6.50 -0.80 -5.21
N MET A 68 6.08 0.06 -4.31
CA MET A 68 4.68 0.29 -3.96
C MET A 68 4.13 1.47 -4.76
N VAL A 69 3.36 1.17 -5.80
CA VAL A 69 2.80 2.16 -6.71
C VAL A 69 1.39 2.51 -6.29
N ALA A 70 1.14 3.79 -6.03
CA ALA A 70 -0.18 4.30 -5.71
C ALA A 70 -0.85 4.87 -6.96
N ASP A 71 -2.10 4.47 -7.18
CA ASP A 71 -3.01 5.04 -8.18
C ASP A 71 -4.18 5.72 -7.48
N ILE A 72 -4.40 6.99 -7.78
CA ILE A 72 -5.45 7.81 -7.19
C ILE A 72 -6.40 8.26 -8.29
N SER A 73 -7.65 7.84 -8.21
CA SER A 73 -8.68 8.19 -9.19
C SER A 73 -9.92 8.77 -8.52
N ALA A 74 -10.52 9.77 -9.16
CA ALA A 74 -11.78 10.36 -8.72
C ALA A 74 -12.96 9.68 -9.40
N ASN A 75 -13.94 9.24 -8.61
CA ASN A 75 -15.15 8.55 -9.07
C ASN A 75 -16.38 9.29 -8.53
N GLY A 76 -16.95 10.20 -9.32
CA GLY A 76 -18.10 11.00 -8.86
C GLY A 76 -17.77 11.83 -7.61
N ASP A 77 -18.46 11.56 -6.51
CA ASP A 77 -18.26 12.26 -5.23
C ASP A 77 -17.20 11.60 -4.34
N GLY A 78 -16.45 10.62 -4.85
CA GLY A 78 -15.47 9.87 -4.11
C GLY A 78 -14.10 9.82 -4.76
N VAL A 79 -13.14 9.31 -4.01
CA VAL A 79 -11.76 9.06 -4.48
C VAL A 79 -11.41 7.62 -4.16
N THR A 80 -10.86 6.92 -5.16
CA THR A 80 -10.32 5.57 -5.00
C THR A 80 -8.80 5.64 -4.94
N ILE A 81 -8.20 4.99 -3.96
CA ILE A 81 -6.76 4.90 -3.78
C ILE A 81 -6.37 3.43 -3.80
N GLU A 82 -5.53 3.06 -4.74
CA GLU A 82 -4.99 1.70 -4.87
C GLU A 82 -3.48 1.76 -4.69
N VAL A 83 -2.92 0.85 -3.89
CA VAL A 83 -1.48 0.65 -3.76
C VAL A 83 -1.15 -0.76 -4.20
N GLU A 84 -0.30 -0.89 -5.20
CA GLU A 84 0.13 -2.15 -5.78
C GLU A 84 1.60 -2.38 -5.47
N ASN A 85 1.95 -3.60 -5.08
CA ASN A 85 3.35 -3.99 -4.87
C ASN A 85 3.89 -4.65 -6.15
N MET A 86 4.76 -3.94 -6.84
CA MET A 86 5.33 -4.34 -8.14
C MET A 86 6.72 -4.95 -8.00
N THR A 87 7.08 -5.47 -6.84
CA THR A 87 8.38 -6.12 -6.63
C THR A 87 8.53 -7.32 -7.55
N THR A 88 9.63 -7.35 -8.29
CA THR A 88 9.98 -8.46 -9.19
C THR A 88 10.92 -9.45 -8.51
N GLY A 89 10.98 -10.67 -9.06
CA GLY A 89 11.95 -11.67 -8.68
C GLY A 89 13.37 -11.20 -8.90
N ASN A 90 14.33 -11.77 -8.17
CA ASN A 90 15.75 -11.47 -8.32
C ASN A 90 16.38 -12.50 -9.25
N GLU A 91 16.83 -12.06 -10.43
CA GLU A 91 17.46 -12.90 -11.45
C GLU A 91 18.65 -13.71 -10.93
N ARG A 92 19.40 -13.15 -9.99
CA ARG A 92 20.58 -13.84 -9.42
C ARG A 92 20.24 -15.12 -8.65
N TYR A 93 19.04 -15.15 -8.04
CA TYR A 93 18.62 -16.26 -7.18
C TYR A 93 17.42 -17.02 -7.73
N ASN A 94 16.82 -16.53 -8.79
CA ASN A 94 15.63 -17.12 -9.39
C ASN A 94 15.65 -16.93 -10.93
N ASP A 95 16.50 -17.69 -11.60
CA ASP A 95 16.65 -17.66 -13.06
C ASP A 95 15.34 -17.90 -13.84
N TYR A 96 14.33 -18.44 -13.16
CA TYR A 96 13.05 -18.80 -13.78
C TYR A 96 11.93 -17.80 -13.55
N TRP A 97 12.14 -16.82 -12.67
CA TRP A 97 11.08 -15.88 -12.32
C TRP A 97 11.57 -14.43 -12.26
N THR A 98 11.31 -13.70 -13.32
CA THR A 98 11.60 -12.26 -13.44
C THR A 98 10.36 -11.37 -13.31
N GLY A 99 9.17 -11.96 -13.16
CA GLY A 99 7.91 -11.25 -12.97
C GLY A 99 7.65 -10.79 -11.54
N GLU A 100 6.48 -10.23 -11.31
CA GLU A 100 6.04 -9.78 -9.99
C GLU A 100 5.90 -10.94 -9.01
N ILE A 101 6.44 -10.78 -7.81
CA ILE A 101 6.44 -11.85 -6.80
C ILE A 101 5.30 -11.76 -5.79
N GLN A 102 4.61 -10.63 -5.72
CA GLN A 102 3.51 -10.42 -4.78
C GLN A 102 2.43 -11.50 -4.88
N PRO A 103 1.90 -11.82 -6.08
CA PRO A 103 0.85 -12.84 -6.20
C PRO A 103 1.30 -14.23 -5.74
N LEU A 104 2.57 -14.56 -5.95
CA LEU A 104 3.14 -15.85 -5.54
C LEU A 104 3.22 -15.97 -4.02
N ILE A 105 3.69 -14.93 -3.35
CA ILE A 105 3.82 -14.90 -1.89
C ILE A 105 2.43 -14.90 -1.24
N GLU A 106 1.52 -14.12 -1.78
CA GLU A 106 0.14 -14.01 -1.29
C GLU A 106 -0.56 -15.37 -1.29
N SER A 107 -0.46 -16.11 -2.40
CA SER A 107 -1.14 -17.39 -2.60
C SER A 107 -0.33 -18.63 -2.18
N GLY A 108 0.99 -18.52 -2.04
CA GLY A 108 1.88 -19.66 -1.87
C GLY A 108 2.01 -20.53 -3.14
N SER A 109 1.63 -20.03 -4.30
CA SER A 109 1.56 -20.79 -5.58
C SER A 109 2.91 -20.87 -6.30
N TYR A 110 3.97 -21.22 -5.60
CA TYR A 110 5.30 -21.44 -6.18
C TYR A 110 6.04 -22.55 -5.46
N MET A 111 6.95 -23.22 -6.16
CA MET A 111 7.75 -24.29 -5.58
C MET A 111 9.14 -23.78 -5.20
N TRP A 112 9.57 -24.12 -4.00
CA TRP A 112 10.92 -23.89 -3.51
C TRP A 112 11.47 -25.22 -2.99
N ASN A 113 12.57 -25.70 -3.59
CA ASN A 113 13.19 -26.99 -3.22
C ASN A 113 12.17 -28.16 -3.18
N GLY A 114 11.25 -28.21 -4.13
CA GLY A 114 10.23 -29.26 -4.21
C GLY A 114 9.06 -29.11 -3.23
N THR A 115 9.01 -28.02 -2.48
CA THR A 115 7.93 -27.74 -1.53
C THR A 115 7.23 -26.42 -1.89
N MET A 116 5.91 -26.39 -1.74
CA MET A 116 5.15 -25.15 -1.83
C MET A 116 5.11 -24.49 -0.44
N PRO A 117 5.59 -23.25 -0.29
CA PRO A 117 5.47 -22.54 0.96
C PRO A 117 3.99 -22.23 1.26
N PRO A 118 3.61 -22.06 2.53
CA PRO A 118 2.26 -21.65 2.87
C PRO A 118 1.96 -20.25 2.34
N PRO A 119 0.69 -19.93 2.01
CA PRO A 119 0.27 -18.59 1.69
C PRO A 119 0.66 -17.58 2.77
N ARG A 120 1.11 -16.41 2.36
CA ARG A 120 1.42 -15.29 3.23
C ARG A 120 0.68 -14.06 2.71
N PRO A 121 -0.62 -13.92 3.03
CA PRO A 121 -1.51 -12.92 2.42
C PRO A 121 -1.26 -11.51 2.98
N PHE A 122 -0.11 -10.94 2.69
CA PHE A 122 0.28 -9.62 3.21
C PHE A 122 -0.55 -8.47 2.61
N ILE A 123 -0.99 -8.58 1.37
CA ILE A 123 -1.86 -7.56 0.75
C ILE A 123 -3.25 -7.56 1.40
N ASP A 124 -3.87 -8.75 1.55
CA ASP A 124 -5.17 -8.87 2.22
C ASP A 124 -5.10 -8.40 3.68
N ASN A 125 -4.05 -8.76 4.39
CA ASN A 125 -3.85 -8.32 5.77
C ASN A 125 -3.56 -6.82 5.86
N THR A 126 -2.84 -6.24 4.91
CA THR A 126 -2.64 -4.78 4.80
C THR A 126 -3.97 -4.07 4.63
N GLN A 127 -4.84 -4.55 3.73
CA GLN A 127 -6.16 -3.98 3.53
C GLN A 127 -6.99 -3.98 4.82
N LYS A 128 -6.98 -5.10 5.55
CA LYS A 128 -7.68 -5.20 6.85
C LYS A 128 -7.14 -4.23 7.90
N GLU A 129 -5.83 -4.02 7.96
CA GLU A 129 -5.22 -3.06 8.88
C GLU A 129 -5.53 -1.61 8.50
N VAL A 130 -5.51 -1.30 7.20
CA VAL A 130 -5.90 0.02 6.67
C VAL A 130 -7.35 0.32 6.99
N ASP A 131 -8.27 -0.63 6.75
CA ASP A 131 -9.70 -0.47 7.02
C ASP A 131 -10.01 -0.11 8.47
N LYS A 132 -9.19 -0.58 9.42
CA LYS A 132 -9.36 -0.27 10.85
C LYS A 132 -9.00 1.17 11.21
N LYS A 133 -8.16 1.82 10.44
CA LYS A 133 -7.60 3.14 10.79
C LYS A 133 -7.86 4.24 9.76
N ILE A 134 -8.55 3.91 8.65
CA ILE A 134 -8.75 4.84 7.55
C ILE A 134 -9.48 6.12 7.97
N ASP A 135 -10.52 6.00 8.77
CA ASP A 135 -11.30 7.15 9.23
C ASP A 135 -10.42 8.15 9.99
N LYS A 136 -9.57 7.64 10.87
CA LYS A 136 -8.64 8.49 11.61
C LYS A 136 -7.58 9.13 10.73
N ILE A 137 -7.04 8.40 9.76
CA ILE A 137 -6.06 8.94 8.81
C ILE A 137 -6.67 10.10 8.02
N VAL A 138 -7.89 9.92 7.53
CA VAL A 138 -8.61 10.96 6.77
C VAL A 138 -8.92 12.16 7.66
N GLU A 139 -9.43 11.95 8.88
CA GLU A 139 -9.68 13.01 9.84
C GLU A 139 -8.43 13.83 10.16
N ASP A 140 -7.32 13.16 10.48
CA ASP A 140 -6.05 13.81 10.78
C ASP A 140 -5.52 14.62 9.58
N ALA A 141 -5.66 14.08 8.36
CA ALA A 141 -5.26 14.77 7.13
C ALA A 141 -6.11 16.02 6.85
N LEU A 142 -7.42 15.91 7.02
CA LEU A 142 -8.35 17.04 6.88
C LEU A 142 -8.07 18.14 7.91
N ASN A 143 -7.83 17.76 9.16
CA ASN A 143 -7.52 18.71 10.23
C ASN A 143 -6.24 19.51 9.93
N LYS A 144 -5.22 18.88 9.32
CA LYS A 144 -4.01 19.59 8.87
C LYS A 144 -4.27 20.63 7.81
N LEU A 145 -5.35 20.47 7.03
CA LEU A 145 -5.77 21.40 5.98
C LEU A 145 -6.74 22.49 6.50
N GLY A 146 -7.09 22.44 7.78
CA GLY A 146 -7.96 23.42 8.42
C GLY A 146 -9.45 23.11 8.36
N TRP A 147 -9.78 21.85 8.08
CA TRP A 147 -11.18 21.38 8.13
C TRP A 147 -11.62 20.96 9.53
#